data_a08fffefcb7ce9fe2fa4e90d24b1bea7
#
_entry.id   a08fffefcb7ce9fe2fa4e90d24b1bea7
#
_cell.length_a   1.000
_cell.length_b   1.000
_cell.length_c   1.000
_cell.angle_alpha   90.00
_cell.angle_beta   90.00
_cell.angle_gamma   90.00
#
_symmetry.space_group_name_H-M   'P 1'
#
loop_
_entity.id
_entity.type
_entity.pdbx_description
1 polymer ?
#
loop_
_entity_poly.entity_id
_entity_poly.type
_entity_poly.pdbx_seq_one_letter_code
_entity_poly.pdbx_strand_id
1 'polypeptide(L)'
;MAEPRALTVAQPASEGEPASVFLRACRGLPTERTPVWLMRQAGRYMPEYRALRERHGMLELIRTPELAAEVTLQPIEAFGLDAAIVFSDILPPLVGMGLKLDFVRGEGPHIANPIGRPYDVDLLGTPPAEETMQGTLEAIRIVARELAPRDVPVIGFAGAPFTLASYAIEGGATKDFARTKAFMLSEPAAWQRLMTKLVTVQADYLVAQAEAGAAALQVFDSWAGRAVGRSDYVRLVQPYNTRLFEAVRRAGVPVVNFSLGVSAYLEEAVACGGDVIGVDWQLPLATAWARIGHDRPVQGLSHA
;
A
#
# COMPACT_ATOMS: atom_id res chain seq x y z
N MET A 1 15.41 -40.51 -5.90
CA MET A 1 14.42 -40.55 -4.80
C MET A 1 14.94 -39.59 -3.74
N ALA A 2 14.34 -38.41 -3.61
CA ALA A 2 14.70 -37.43 -2.57
C ALA A 2 13.90 -37.76 -1.32
N GLU A 3 14.56 -37.92 -0.19
CA GLU A 3 13.92 -38.16 1.11
C GLU A 3 13.03 -36.96 1.48
N PRO A 4 11.86 -37.18 2.08
CA PRO A 4 11.01 -36.11 2.57
C PRO A 4 11.70 -35.41 3.75
N ARG A 5 11.96 -34.10 3.61
CA ARG A 5 12.40 -33.24 4.71
C ARG A 5 11.36 -33.31 5.84
N ALA A 6 11.80 -33.77 7.00
CA ALA A 6 11.00 -33.77 8.22
C ALA A 6 10.45 -32.37 8.50
N LEU A 7 9.14 -32.27 8.72
CA LEU A 7 8.49 -31.07 9.22
C LEU A 7 9.06 -30.79 10.62
N THR A 8 9.89 -29.76 10.69
CA THR A 8 10.39 -29.26 11.98
C THR A 8 9.21 -28.67 12.74
N VAL A 9 8.86 -29.27 13.86
CA VAL A 9 7.86 -28.71 14.79
C VAL A 9 8.35 -27.34 15.24
N ALA A 10 7.55 -26.30 15.02
CA ALA A 10 7.86 -24.94 15.41
C ALA A 10 8.10 -24.89 16.94
N GLN A 11 9.24 -24.36 17.36
CA GLN A 11 9.51 -24.07 18.75
C GLN A 11 8.60 -22.91 19.20
N PRO A 12 8.17 -22.86 20.49
CA PRO A 12 7.43 -21.71 21.00
C PRO A 12 8.26 -20.44 20.85
N ALA A 13 7.56 -19.31 20.57
CA ALA A 13 8.18 -18.02 20.37
C ALA A 13 9.08 -17.64 21.57
N SER A 14 10.26 -17.11 21.29
CA SER A 14 11.17 -16.59 22.32
C SER A 14 10.63 -15.27 22.91
N GLU A 15 11.01 -14.92 24.13
CA GLU A 15 10.63 -13.64 24.74
C GLU A 15 11.03 -12.47 23.81
N GLY A 16 10.03 -11.66 23.40
CA GLY A 16 10.20 -10.53 22.48
C GLY A 16 9.81 -10.80 21.01
N GLU A 17 9.48 -12.05 20.64
CA GLU A 17 8.93 -12.33 19.31
C GLU A 17 7.42 -12.02 19.23
N PRO A 18 6.93 -11.47 18.10
CA PRO A 18 5.51 -11.20 17.96
C PRO A 18 4.69 -12.49 18.00
N ALA A 19 3.56 -12.48 18.73
CA ALA A 19 2.62 -13.60 18.77
C ALA A 19 1.96 -13.85 17.39
N SER A 20 1.69 -12.77 16.62
CA SER A 20 1.08 -12.85 15.31
C SER A 20 1.92 -13.62 14.30
N VAL A 21 1.34 -14.66 13.70
CA VAL A 21 1.94 -15.45 12.61
C VAL A 21 2.31 -14.58 11.41
N PHE A 22 1.48 -13.55 11.11
CA PHE A 22 1.75 -12.61 10.02
C PHE A 22 3.01 -11.78 10.28
N LEU A 23 3.17 -11.20 11.48
CA LEU A 23 4.34 -10.39 11.81
C LEU A 23 5.62 -11.22 11.90
N ARG A 24 5.54 -12.47 12.36
CA ARG A 24 6.67 -13.41 12.34
C ARG A 24 7.10 -13.69 10.90
N ALA A 25 6.16 -13.96 10.00
CA ALA A 25 6.46 -14.14 8.58
C ALA A 25 7.09 -12.88 7.95
N CYS A 26 6.57 -11.68 8.25
CA CYS A 26 7.16 -10.43 7.79
C CYS A 26 8.61 -10.20 8.25
N ARG A 27 9.01 -10.81 9.37
CA ARG A 27 10.39 -10.77 9.92
C ARG A 27 11.26 -11.94 9.49
N GLY A 28 10.76 -12.82 8.61
CA GLY A 28 11.47 -14.02 8.19
C GLY A 28 11.64 -15.06 9.29
N LEU A 29 10.85 -15.00 10.36
CA LEU A 29 10.87 -15.96 11.45
C LEU A 29 10.07 -17.21 11.09
N PRO A 30 10.39 -18.37 11.68
CA PRO A 30 9.63 -19.61 11.47
C PRO A 30 8.16 -19.44 11.85
N THR A 31 7.26 -19.96 11.02
CA THR A 31 5.81 -19.96 11.26
C THR A 31 5.25 -21.36 11.10
N GLU A 32 4.22 -21.68 11.88
CA GLU A 32 3.51 -22.97 11.84
C GLU A 32 2.71 -23.14 10.55
N ARG A 33 2.38 -22.06 9.86
CA ARG A 33 1.66 -22.01 8.58
C ARG A 33 1.93 -20.70 7.85
N THR A 34 1.64 -20.64 6.57
CA THR A 34 1.66 -19.40 5.81
C THR A 34 0.49 -18.51 6.26
N PRO A 35 0.73 -17.26 6.71
CA PRO A 35 -0.34 -16.34 7.03
C PRO A 35 -1.07 -15.87 5.76
N VAL A 36 -2.38 -15.61 5.91
CA VAL A 36 -3.24 -15.19 4.80
C VAL A 36 -3.96 -13.90 5.15
N TRP A 37 -3.87 -12.92 4.27
CA TRP A 37 -4.72 -11.75 4.22
C TRP A 37 -5.04 -11.43 2.76
N LEU A 38 -6.09 -10.65 2.50
CA LEU A 38 -6.52 -10.36 1.14
C LEU A 38 -6.47 -8.84 0.89
N MET A 39 -5.81 -8.41 -0.18
CA MET A 39 -5.65 -6.99 -0.52
C MET A 39 -6.99 -6.24 -0.59
N ARG A 40 -8.06 -6.91 -1.01
CA ARG A 40 -9.43 -6.37 -1.07
C ARG A 40 -10.37 -7.22 -0.22
N GLN A 41 -10.00 -7.46 1.05
CA GLN A 41 -10.78 -8.29 1.96
C GLN A 41 -12.15 -7.68 2.27
N ALA A 42 -12.29 -6.35 2.35
CA ALA A 42 -13.58 -5.68 2.32
C ALA A 42 -13.97 -5.34 0.87
N GLY A 43 -15.14 -5.76 0.43
CA GLY A 43 -15.53 -5.55 -0.96
C GLY A 43 -17.00 -5.80 -1.26
N ARG A 44 -17.40 -5.50 -2.50
CA ARG A 44 -18.79 -5.59 -2.97
C ARG A 44 -19.36 -7.02 -2.96
N TYR A 45 -18.55 -8.05 -2.77
CA TYR A 45 -19.00 -9.42 -2.59
C TYR A 45 -19.61 -9.64 -1.19
N MET A 46 -19.31 -8.77 -0.21
CA MET A 46 -19.85 -8.83 1.16
C MET A 46 -21.19 -8.08 1.25
N PRO A 47 -22.27 -8.72 1.74
CA PRO A 47 -23.56 -8.06 1.92
C PRO A 47 -23.49 -6.87 2.88
N GLU A 48 -22.76 -7.00 3.99
CA GLU A 48 -22.58 -6.00 5.03
C GLU A 48 -21.92 -4.72 4.46
N TYR A 49 -20.87 -4.89 3.66
CA TYR A 49 -20.23 -3.78 2.97
C TYR A 49 -21.19 -3.10 1.97
N ARG A 50 -21.99 -3.88 1.21
CA ARG A 50 -22.97 -3.29 0.28
C ARG A 50 -24.00 -2.44 1.00
N ALA A 51 -24.51 -2.93 2.14
CA ALA A 51 -25.49 -2.19 2.96
C ALA A 51 -24.95 -0.83 3.45
N LEU A 52 -23.67 -0.76 3.82
CA LEU A 52 -23.01 0.51 4.15
C LEU A 52 -22.86 1.40 2.91
N ARG A 53 -22.45 0.83 1.76
CA ARG A 53 -22.26 1.58 0.51
C ARG A 53 -23.56 2.12 -0.12
N GLU A 54 -24.70 1.58 0.24
CA GLU A 54 -26.02 2.12 -0.17
C GLU A 54 -26.36 3.42 0.58
N ARG A 55 -25.89 3.56 1.82
CA ARG A 55 -26.17 4.70 2.71
C ARG A 55 -25.07 5.75 2.69
N HIS A 56 -23.84 5.37 2.43
CA HIS A 56 -22.66 6.22 2.59
C HIS A 56 -21.82 6.29 1.32
N GLY A 57 -21.32 7.48 0.99
CA GLY A 57 -20.34 7.72 -0.06
C GLY A 57 -18.97 7.12 0.31
N MET A 58 -18.10 6.93 -0.70
CA MET A 58 -16.76 6.34 -0.45
C MET A 58 -15.90 7.21 0.45
N LEU A 59 -15.87 8.53 0.19
CA LEU A 59 -15.11 9.47 1.01
C LEU A 59 -15.70 9.60 2.43
N GLU A 60 -17.01 9.48 2.58
CA GLU A 60 -17.66 9.48 3.88
C GLU A 60 -17.24 8.26 4.71
N LEU A 61 -17.28 7.05 4.12
CA LEU A 61 -16.81 5.83 4.78
C LEU A 61 -15.35 5.94 5.23
N ILE A 62 -14.47 6.51 4.40
CA ILE A 62 -13.05 6.65 4.73
C ILE A 62 -12.84 7.71 5.82
N ARG A 63 -13.62 8.80 5.82
CA ARG A 63 -13.46 9.92 6.75
C ARG A 63 -14.12 9.71 8.10
N THR A 64 -15.07 8.78 8.19
CA THR A 64 -15.77 8.45 9.43
C THR A 64 -15.08 7.25 10.08
N PRO A 65 -14.34 7.46 11.19
CA PRO A 65 -13.49 6.42 11.78
C PRO A 65 -14.24 5.13 12.11
N GLU A 66 -15.44 5.25 12.68
CA GLU A 66 -16.27 4.12 13.10
C GLU A 66 -16.72 3.29 11.89
N LEU A 67 -17.11 3.95 10.79
CA LEU A 67 -17.53 3.27 9.57
C LEU A 67 -16.31 2.58 8.88
N ALA A 68 -15.18 3.25 8.84
CA ALA A 68 -13.96 2.65 8.29
C ALA A 68 -13.50 1.45 9.13
N ALA A 69 -13.58 1.54 10.46
CA ALA A 69 -13.29 0.44 11.37
C ALA A 69 -14.27 -0.72 11.19
N GLU A 70 -15.59 -0.45 11.14
CA GLU A 70 -16.59 -1.47 10.89
C GLU A 70 -16.30 -2.24 9.60
N VAL A 71 -16.06 -1.53 8.49
CA VAL A 71 -15.73 -2.16 7.20
C VAL A 71 -14.43 -2.98 7.28
N THR A 72 -13.44 -2.52 8.05
CA THR A 72 -12.17 -3.24 8.24
C THR A 72 -12.38 -4.55 9.00
N LEU A 73 -13.25 -4.58 10.00
CA LEU A 73 -13.49 -5.74 10.86
C LEU A 73 -14.35 -6.82 10.18
N GLN A 74 -15.31 -6.44 9.32
CA GLN A 74 -16.22 -7.37 8.65
C GLN A 74 -15.53 -8.60 8.04
N PRO A 75 -14.46 -8.49 7.22
CA PRO A 75 -13.79 -9.64 6.64
C PRO A 75 -13.00 -10.46 7.66
N ILE A 76 -12.52 -9.87 8.74
CA ILE A 76 -11.84 -10.60 9.82
C ILE A 76 -12.83 -11.53 10.53
N GLU A 77 -14.03 -11.05 10.81
CA GLU A 77 -15.10 -11.86 11.40
C GLU A 77 -15.59 -12.96 10.45
N ALA A 78 -15.73 -12.62 9.16
CA ALA A 78 -16.25 -13.56 8.17
C ALA A 78 -15.27 -14.69 7.79
N PHE A 79 -13.96 -14.41 7.76
CA PHE A 79 -12.97 -15.31 7.14
C PHE A 79 -11.82 -15.73 8.07
N GLY A 80 -11.69 -15.14 9.25
CA GLY A 80 -10.61 -15.48 10.18
C GLY A 80 -9.21 -15.21 9.60
N LEU A 81 -9.02 -14.06 8.95
CA LEU A 81 -7.76 -13.68 8.32
C LEU A 81 -6.67 -13.34 9.34
N ASP A 82 -5.41 -13.48 8.94
CA ASP A 82 -4.24 -13.28 9.82
C ASP A 82 -3.78 -11.82 9.95
N ALA A 83 -4.32 -10.93 9.16
CA ALA A 83 -4.09 -9.49 9.27
C ALA A 83 -5.28 -8.70 8.73
N ALA A 84 -5.51 -7.52 9.29
CA ALA A 84 -6.55 -6.59 8.87
C ALA A 84 -5.92 -5.41 8.13
N ILE A 85 -6.16 -5.27 6.82
CA ILE A 85 -5.79 -4.03 6.14
C ILE A 85 -6.88 -2.98 6.38
N VAL A 86 -6.48 -1.78 6.85
CA VAL A 86 -7.42 -0.69 7.12
C VAL A 86 -8.24 -0.34 5.87
N PHE A 87 -9.55 -0.16 6.04
CA PHE A 87 -10.39 0.29 4.93
C PHE A 87 -10.14 1.76 4.63
N SER A 88 -9.54 2.01 3.49
CA SER A 88 -9.25 3.34 2.95
C SER A 88 -9.05 3.24 1.43
N ASP A 89 -8.52 4.30 0.83
CA ASP A 89 -8.01 4.34 -0.55
C ASP A 89 -6.63 4.99 -0.55
N ILE A 90 -5.85 4.80 -1.62
CA ILE A 90 -4.52 5.41 -1.77
C ILE A 90 -4.58 6.91 -2.09
N LEU A 91 -5.73 7.42 -2.55
CA LEU A 91 -5.87 8.78 -3.08
C LEU A 91 -6.24 9.88 -2.04
N PRO A 92 -6.87 9.61 -0.88
CA PRO A 92 -7.22 10.65 0.08
C PRO A 92 -6.09 11.61 0.45
N PRO A 93 -4.79 11.21 0.56
CA PRO A 93 -3.71 12.15 0.81
C PRO A 93 -3.60 13.26 -0.24
N LEU A 94 -3.99 13.00 -1.50
CA LEU A 94 -4.00 14.00 -2.56
C LEU A 94 -5.01 15.14 -2.28
N VAL A 95 -6.07 14.86 -1.53
CA VAL A 95 -7.04 15.89 -1.11
C VAL A 95 -6.38 16.88 -0.15
N GLY A 96 -5.62 16.39 0.82
CA GLY A 96 -4.82 17.22 1.71
C GLY A 96 -3.80 18.09 0.96
N MET A 97 -3.26 17.58 -0.13
CA MET A 97 -2.35 18.34 -0.99
C MET A 97 -3.04 19.44 -1.83
N GLY A 98 -4.40 19.46 -1.91
CA GLY A 98 -5.17 20.47 -2.63
C GLY A 98 -5.88 19.97 -3.90
N LEU A 99 -5.84 18.67 -4.18
CA LEU A 99 -6.60 18.09 -5.29
C LEU A 99 -8.06 17.80 -4.90
N LYS A 100 -8.98 17.99 -5.84
CA LYS A 100 -10.42 17.81 -5.65
C LYS A 100 -10.82 16.41 -6.14
N LEU A 101 -10.75 15.45 -5.21
CA LEU A 101 -11.07 14.05 -5.46
C LEU A 101 -12.54 13.77 -5.18
N ASP A 102 -13.17 13.01 -6.08
CA ASP A 102 -14.47 12.36 -5.85
C ASP A 102 -14.44 10.91 -6.40
N PHE A 103 -15.38 10.08 -5.92
CA PHE A 103 -15.58 8.71 -6.37
C PHE A 103 -16.92 8.60 -7.08
N VAL A 104 -16.90 8.71 -8.41
CA VAL A 104 -18.09 8.63 -9.24
C VAL A 104 -18.57 7.17 -9.33
N ARG A 105 -19.86 6.96 -9.07
CA ARG A 105 -20.45 5.61 -9.07
C ARG A 105 -20.35 4.99 -10.47
N GLY A 106 -19.63 3.87 -10.59
CA GLY A 106 -19.42 3.16 -11.85
C GLY A 106 -18.19 3.59 -12.65
N GLU A 107 -17.63 4.78 -12.41
CA GLU A 107 -16.46 5.31 -13.12
C GLU A 107 -15.16 5.24 -12.30
N GLY A 108 -15.28 5.23 -10.96
CA GLY A 108 -14.12 5.22 -10.06
C GLY A 108 -13.69 6.61 -9.60
N PRO A 109 -12.40 6.78 -9.23
CA PRO A 109 -11.89 8.06 -8.75
C PRO A 109 -11.79 9.09 -9.87
N HIS A 110 -12.19 10.32 -9.57
CA HIS A 110 -12.11 11.48 -10.45
C HIS A 110 -11.49 12.66 -9.72
N ILE A 111 -10.51 13.31 -10.34
CA ILE A 111 -9.86 14.53 -9.84
C ILE A 111 -10.26 15.70 -10.73
N ALA A 112 -11.05 16.63 -10.20
CA ALA A 112 -11.63 17.74 -10.96
C ALA A 112 -10.62 18.82 -11.37
N ASN A 113 -9.49 18.93 -10.67
CA ASN A 113 -8.40 19.85 -10.94
C ASN A 113 -7.06 19.13 -11.16
N PRO A 114 -6.94 18.27 -12.18
CA PRO A 114 -5.72 17.52 -12.43
C PRO A 114 -4.55 18.43 -12.79
N ILE A 115 -3.33 17.96 -12.52
CA ILE A 115 -2.09 18.65 -12.86
C ILE A 115 -1.91 18.64 -14.38
N GLY A 116 -1.89 19.82 -15.00
CA GLY A 116 -1.69 19.98 -16.45
C GLY A 116 -0.42 20.76 -16.78
N ARG A 117 0.11 21.55 -15.86
CA ARG A 117 1.23 22.45 -16.07
C ARG A 117 2.19 22.44 -14.88
N PRO A 118 3.47 22.84 -15.05
CA PRO A 118 4.43 22.95 -13.95
C PRO A 118 3.93 23.77 -12.76
N TYR A 119 3.23 24.87 -13.00
CA TYR A 119 2.66 25.74 -11.98
C TYR A 119 1.63 25.02 -11.07
N ASP A 120 0.88 24.08 -11.62
CA ASP A 120 -0.13 23.33 -10.83
C ASP A 120 0.54 22.48 -9.73
N VAL A 121 1.79 22.04 -9.96
CA VAL A 121 2.60 21.35 -8.94
C VAL A 121 3.00 22.29 -7.80
N ASP A 122 3.27 23.55 -8.10
CA ASP A 122 3.69 24.53 -7.10
C ASP A 122 2.55 24.88 -6.15
N LEU A 123 1.30 24.75 -6.59
CA LEU A 123 0.09 24.96 -5.78
C LEU A 123 -0.18 23.84 -4.77
N LEU A 124 0.43 22.65 -4.94
CA LEU A 124 0.22 21.54 -4.01
C LEU A 124 0.90 21.83 -2.67
N GLY A 125 0.16 21.60 -1.58
CA GLY A 125 0.70 21.61 -0.23
C GLY A 125 1.35 20.25 0.15
N THR A 126 2.03 20.26 1.30
CA THR A 126 2.53 19.05 1.97
C THR A 126 2.12 19.06 3.44
N PRO A 127 0.81 19.09 3.73
CA PRO A 127 0.33 19.14 5.11
C PRO A 127 0.67 17.87 5.87
N PRO A 128 0.78 17.93 7.22
CA PRO A 128 0.92 16.75 8.06
C PRO A 128 -0.27 15.81 7.92
N ALA A 129 -0.03 14.51 8.01
CA ALA A 129 -1.07 13.49 7.92
C ALA A 129 -2.10 13.60 9.05
N GLU A 130 -1.66 14.00 10.25
CA GLU A 130 -2.52 14.22 11.42
C GLU A 130 -3.57 15.31 11.18
N GLU A 131 -3.33 16.26 10.28
CA GLU A 131 -4.31 17.28 9.92
C GLU A 131 -5.31 16.80 8.86
N THR A 132 -4.87 15.97 7.92
CA THR A 132 -5.63 15.67 6.70
C THR A 132 -6.20 14.26 6.66
N MET A 133 -5.66 13.32 7.46
CA MET A 133 -5.99 11.89 7.45
C MET A 133 -6.54 11.38 8.78
N GLN A 134 -7.07 12.28 9.62
CA GLN A 134 -7.59 11.96 10.97
C GLN A 134 -8.55 10.77 10.98
N GLY A 135 -9.49 10.70 10.02
CA GLY A 135 -10.45 9.61 9.93
C GLY A 135 -9.80 8.24 9.80
N THR A 136 -8.81 8.09 8.91
CA THR A 136 -8.10 6.82 8.74
C THR A 136 -7.21 6.50 9.93
N LEU A 137 -6.52 7.49 10.51
CA LEU A 137 -5.66 7.29 11.69
C LEU A 137 -6.48 6.84 12.89
N GLU A 138 -7.65 7.44 13.12
CA GLU A 138 -8.53 7.02 14.23
C GLU A 138 -9.17 5.64 13.96
N ALA A 139 -9.53 5.34 12.72
CA ALA A 139 -9.98 4.00 12.35
C ALA A 139 -8.92 2.93 12.67
N ILE A 140 -7.64 3.21 12.40
CA ILE A 140 -6.53 2.31 12.76
C ILE A 140 -6.47 2.11 14.27
N ARG A 141 -6.60 3.17 15.09
CA ARG A 141 -6.61 3.06 16.56
C ARG A 141 -7.74 2.19 17.07
N ILE A 142 -8.95 2.37 16.51
CA ILE A 142 -10.13 1.56 16.86
C ILE A 142 -9.88 0.09 16.52
N VAL A 143 -9.48 -0.21 15.28
CA VAL A 143 -9.27 -1.58 14.81
C VAL A 143 -8.11 -2.27 15.56
N ALA A 144 -7.00 -1.58 15.78
CA ALA A 144 -5.85 -2.13 16.50
C ALA A 144 -6.23 -2.52 17.93
N ARG A 145 -7.00 -1.69 18.63
CA ARG A 145 -7.51 -1.99 19.98
C ARG A 145 -8.48 -3.18 19.98
N GLU A 146 -9.38 -3.25 19.01
CA GLU A 146 -10.38 -4.33 18.89
C GLU A 146 -9.73 -5.69 18.59
N LEU A 147 -8.69 -5.70 17.74
CA LEU A 147 -8.04 -6.92 17.30
C LEU A 147 -6.86 -7.36 18.19
N ALA A 148 -6.39 -6.51 19.12
CA ALA A 148 -5.29 -6.83 20.01
C ALA A 148 -5.48 -8.15 20.79
N PRO A 149 -6.67 -8.48 21.36
CA PRO A 149 -6.87 -9.75 22.06
C PRO A 149 -6.80 -11.01 21.19
N ARG A 150 -6.82 -10.84 19.86
CA ARG A 150 -6.82 -11.92 18.86
C ARG A 150 -5.46 -12.06 18.16
N ASP A 151 -4.47 -11.25 18.52
CA ASP A 151 -3.17 -11.18 17.83
C ASP A 151 -3.26 -10.96 16.30
N VAL A 152 -4.33 -10.30 15.83
CA VAL A 152 -4.51 -9.94 14.42
C VAL A 152 -4.01 -8.49 14.21
N PRO A 153 -2.86 -8.32 13.55
CA PRO A 153 -2.27 -6.98 13.34
C PRO A 153 -3.02 -6.19 12.27
N VAL A 154 -2.96 -4.87 12.40
CA VAL A 154 -3.46 -3.95 11.38
C VAL A 154 -2.35 -3.61 10.40
N ILE A 155 -2.66 -3.68 9.11
CA ILE A 155 -1.81 -3.22 8.01
C ILE A 155 -2.28 -1.82 7.62
N GLY A 156 -1.39 -0.84 7.77
CA GLY A 156 -1.54 0.47 7.16
C GLY A 156 -1.00 0.47 5.73
N PHE A 157 -1.39 1.44 4.91
CA PHE A 157 -0.89 1.48 3.53
C PHE A 157 -0.89 2.87 2.92
N ALA A 158 -0.13 3.02 1.83
CA ALA A 158 -0.15 4.20 0.97
C ALA A 158 0.13 3.84 -0.49
N GLY A 159 -0.23 4.74 -1.40
CA GLY A 159 0.18 4.65 -2.79
C GLY A 159 1.64 5.08 -2.97
N ALA A 160 2.37 4.41 -3.86
CA ALA A 160 3.70 4.84 -4.26
C ALA A 160 3.65 6.16 -5.05
N PRO A 161 4.72 6.97 -5.01
CA PRO A 161 4.74 8.30 -5.63
C PRO A 161 4.34 8.32 -7.11
N PHE A 162 4.82 7.37 -7.93
CA PHE A 162 4.47 7.30 -9.34
C PHE A 162 2.98 7.04 -9.58
N THR A 163 2.41 6.11 -8.83
CA THR A 163 0.97 5.79 -8.92
C THR A 163 0.12 7.01 -8.60
N LEU A 164 0.46 7.75 -7.54
CA LEU A 164 -0.26 8.96 -7.14
C LEU A 164 -0.04 10.12 -8.10
N ALA A 165 1.19 10.32 -8.59
CA ALA A 165 1.48 11.31 -9.63
C ALA A 165 0.65 11.06 -10.89
N SER A 166 0.52 9.79 -11.29
CA SER A 166 -0.29 9.42 -12.44
C SER A 166 -1.76 9.75 -12.24
N TYR A 167 -2.35 9.43 -11.08
CA TYR A 167 -3.73 9.85 -10.78
C TYR A 167 -3.90 11.36 -10.79
N ALA A 168 -2.95 12.08 -10.18
CA ALA A 168 -2.99 13.54 -10.09
C ALA A 168 -2.91 14.22 -11.47
N ILE A 169 -2.16 13.65 -12.43
CA ILE A 169 -1.98 14.20 -13.79
C ILE A 169 -3.09 13.72 -14.72
N GLU A 170 -3.44 12.43 -14.71
CA GLU A 170 -4.48 11.89 -15.59
C GLU A 170 -5.89 12.37 -15.20
N GLY A 171 -6.11 12.68 -13.93
CA GLY A 171 -7.41 13.07 -13.39
C GLY A 171 -8.30 11.90 -13.01
N GLY A 172 -7.82 10.66 -13.15
CA GLY A 172 -8.58 9.45 -12.87
C GLY A 172 -7.88 8.20 -13.41
N ALA A 173 -8.66 7.13 -13.64
CA ALA A 173 -8.13 5.90 -14.21
C ALA A 173 -7.68 6.09 -15.66
N THR A 174 -6.58 5.48 -16.04
CA THR A 174 -6.00 5.54 -17.40
C THR A 174 -5.51 4.16 -17.84
N LYS A 175 -5.37 3.96 -19.15
CA LYS A 175 -4.85 2.72 -19.75
C LYS A 175 -3.44 2.90 -20.31
N ASP A 176 -3.14 4.07 -20.86
CA ASP A 176 -1.91 4.36 -21.60
C ASP A 176 -0.95 5.32 -20.91
N PHE A 177 -1.40 6.03 -19.87
CA PHE A 177 -0.59 7.01 -19.11
C PHE A 177 -0.01 8.12 -19.99
N ALA A 178 -0.72 8.54 -21.05
CA ALA A 178 -0.18 9.44 -22.07
C ALA A 178 0.19 10.81 -21.48
N ARG A 179 -0.68 11.40 -20.65
CA ARG A 179 -0.43 12.71 -20.01
C ARG A 179 0.71 12.60 -19.00
N THR A 180 0.74 11.54 -18.20
CA THR A 180 1.79 11.28 -17.22
C THR A 180 3.17 11.16 -17.88
N LYS A 181 3.28 10.37 -18.95
CA LYS A 181 4.52 10.21 -19.70
C LYS A 181 4.97 11.52 -20.35
N ALA A 182 4.04 12.24 -20.97
CA ALA A 182 4.34 13.54 -21.56
C ALA A 182 4.87 14.51 -20.49
N PHE A 183 4.18 14.66 -19.36
CA PHE A 183 4.60 15.55 -18.27
C PHE A 183 5.97 15.14 -17.69
N MET A 184 6.16 13.85 -17.41
CA MET A 184 7.40 13.31 -16.85
C MET A 184 8.62 13.57 -17.74
N LEU A 185 8.44 13.51 -19.08
CA LEU A 185 9.54 13.65 -20.05
C LEU A 185 9.77 15.10 -20.49
N SER A 186 8.70 15.90 -20.63
CA SER A 186 8.83 17.30 -21.09
C SER A 186 9.07 18.30 -19.96
N GLU A 187 8.71 17.95 -18.71
CA GLU A 187 8.77 18.87 -17.57
C GLU A 187 9.59 18.27 -16.39
N PRO A 188 10.87 17.89 -16.59
CA PRO A 188 11.64 17.10 -15.61
C PRO A 188 11.79 17.80 -14.25
N ALA A 189 11.91 19.14 -14.23
CA ALA A 189 12.00 19.88 -12.98
C ALA A 189 10.69 19.88 -12.20
N ALA A 190 9.54 19.98 -12.89
CA ALA A 190 8.23 19.90 -12.26
C ALA A 190 7.94 18.47 -11.80
N TRP A 191 8.30 17.45 -12.58
CA TRP A 191 8.23 16.06 -12.19
C TRP A 191 9.02 15.78 -10.89
N GLN A 192 10.25 16.27 -10.81
CA GLN A 192 11.08 16.14 -9.60
C GLN A 192 10.39 16.78 -8.38
N ARG A 193 9.81 17.99 -8.52
CA ARG A 193 9.10 18.64 -7.42
C ARG A 193 7.85 17.86 -7.01
N LEU A 194 7.04 17.40 -7.97
CA LEU A 194 5.85 16.60 -7.70
C LEU A 194 6.19 15.33 -6.93
N MET A 195 7.12 14.55 -7.46
CA MET A 195 7.55 13.30 -6.85
C MET A 195 8.14 13.51 -5.45
N THR A 196 8.89 14.60 -5.24
CA THR A 196 9.42 14.94 -3.91
C THR A 196 8.31 15.27 -2.92
N LYS A 197 7.30 16.07 -3.31
CA LYS A 197 6.14 16.39 -2.47
C LYS A 197 5.38 15.10 -2.10
N LEU A 198 5.16 14.21 -3.07
CA LEU A 198 4.48 12.93 -2.84
C LEU A 198 5.27 12.04 -1.87
N VAL A 199 6.59 11.94 -2.02
CA VAL A 199 7.44 11.21 -1.06
C VAL A 199 7.25 11.76 0.35
N THR A 200 7.30 13.08 0.51
CA THR A 200 7.13 13.74 1.82
C THR A 200 5.79 13.38 2.46
N VAL A 201 4.70 13.57 1.73
CA VAL A 201 3.34 13.32 2.24
C VAL A 201 3.10 11.82 2.53
N GLN A 202 3.56 10.94 1.64
CA GLN A 202 3.34 9.50 1.84
C GLN A 202 4.21 8.92 2.97
N ALA A 203 5.45 9.41 3.14
CA ALA A 203 6.31 9.00 4.24
C ALA A 203 5.72 9.43 5.59
N ASP A 204 5.26 10.67 5.69
CA ASP A 204 4.61 11.19 6.88
C ASP A 204 3.34 10.39 7.22
N TYR A 205 2.48 10.15 6.22
CA TYR A 205 1.26 9.39 6.38
C TYR A 205 1.48 7.93 6.81
N LEU A 206 2.49 7.25 6.25
CA LEU A 206 2.82 5.88 6.65
C LEU A 206 3.34 5.81 8.09
N VAL A 207 4.17 6.77 8.49
CA VAL A 207 4.66 6.86 9.88
C VAL A 207 3.51 7.13 10.84
N ALA A 208 2.63 8.08 10.54
CA ALA A 208 1.46 8.38 11.35
C ALA A 208 0.51 7.17 11.50
N GLN A 209 0.38 6.32 10.46
CA GLN A 209 -0.38 5.06 10.55
C GLN A 209 0.27 4.07 11.53
N ALA A 210 1.60 3.93 11.53
CA ALA A 210 2.28 3.09 12.51
C ALA A 210 2.10 3.62 13.94
N GLU A 211 2.23 4.93 14.14
CA GLU A 211 1.99 5.58 15.43
C GLU A 211 0.53 5.46 15.90
N ALA A 212 -0.41 5.35 14.96
CA ALA A 212 -1.81 5.08 15.24
C ALA A 212 -2.09 3.60 15.60
N GLY A 213 -1.12 2.69 15.43
CA GLY A 213 -1.22 1.28 15.81
C GLY A 213 -1.19 0.28 14.63
N ALA A 214 -0.88 0.73 13.41
CA ALA A 214 -0.59 -0.21 12.33
C ALA A 214 0.72 -0.96 12.63
N ALA A 215 0.65 -2.29 12.69
CA ALA A 215 1.79 -3.14 13.04
C ALA A 215 2.62 -3.58 11.82
N ALA A 216 2.15 -3.29 10.62
CA ALA A 216 2.86 -3.41 9.35
C ALA A 216 2.34 -2.37 8.37
N LEU A 217 3.14 -2.04 7.37
CA LEU A 217 2.79 -1.06 6.33
C LEU A 217 2.95 -1.67 4.95
N GLN A 218 2.13 -1.24 3.98
CA GLN A 218 2.29 -1.63 2.59
C GLN A 218 2.29 -0.42 1.66
N VAL A 219 3.27 -0.38 0.75
CA VAL A 219 3.35 0.62 -0.32
C VAL A 219 2.87 -0.01 -1.62
N PHE A 220 1.85 0.58 -2.23
CA PHE A 220 1.27 0.10 -3.48
C PHE A 220 1.79 0.89 -4.69
N ASP A 221 2.72 0.32 -5.47
CA ASP A 221 3.04 0.82 -6.81
C ASP A 221 2.24 0.04 -7.87
N SER A 222 0.99 0.45 -8.05
CA SER A 222 0.05 -0.25 -8.93
C SER A 222 0.24 0.05 -10.42
N TRP A 223 1.00 1.10 -10.76
CA TRP A 223 0.99 1.61 -12.13
C TRP A 223 2.35 1.72 -12.81
N ALA A 224 3.48 1.84 -12.06
CA ALA A 224 4.79 2.01 -12.68
C ALA A 224 5.14 0.88 -13.64
N GLY A 225 4.94 -0.38 -13.25
CA GLY A 225 5.25 -1.54 -14.09
C GLY A 225 4.41 -1.65 -15.37
N ARG A 226 3.26 -0.97 -15.40
CA ARG A 226 2.40 -0.90 -16.58
C ARG A 226 2.67 0.31 -17.47
N ALA A 227 3.19 1.37 -16.88
CA ALA A 227 3.35 2.67 -17.53
C ALA A 227 4.73 2.83 -18.17
N VAL A 228 5.80 2.38 -17.51
CA VAL A 228 7.17 2.67 -17.94
C VAL A 228 8.01 1.40 -18.05
N GLY A 229 8.96 1.42 -18.99
CA GLY A 229 9.97 0.37 -19.11
C GLY A 229 11.10 0.55 -18.09
N ARG A 230 11.99 -0.47 -18.00
CA ARG A 230 13.10 -0.54 -17.03
C ARG A 230 13.93 0.75 -16.97
N SER A 231 14.35 1.27 -18.13
CA SER A 231 15.23 2.47 -18.21
C SER A 231 14.58 3.70 -17.56
N ASP A 232 13.30 3.96 -17.88
CA ASP A 232 12.57 5.10 -17.32
C ASP A 232 12.21 4.87 -15.85
N TYR A 233 11.91 3.62 -15.46
CA TYR A 233 11.72 3.26 -14.07
C TYR A 233 12.95 3.62 -13.23
N VAL A 234 14.12 3.16 -13.62
CA VAL A 234 15.39 3.41 -12.90
C VAL A 234 15.70 4.91 -12.79
N ARG A 235 15.43 5.65 -13.85
CA ARG A 235 15.77 7.08 -13.90
C ARG A 235 14.74 7.98 -13.22
N LEU A 236 13.44 7.69 -13.36
CA LEU A 236 12.36 8.64 -13.08
C LEU A 236 11.40 8.18 -11.97
N VAL A 237 11.48 6.93 -11.50
CA VAL A 237 10.60 6.36 -10.47
C VAL A 237 11.42 5.83 -9.28
N GLN A 238 12.38 4.95 -9.53
CA GLN A 238 13.17 4.27 -8.50
C GLN A 238 13.77 5.21 -7.46
N PRO A 239 14.38 6.37 -7.80
CA PRO A 239 14.98 7.26 -6.79
C PRO A 239 13.96 7.77 -5.75
N TYR A 240 12.71 7.93 -6.14
CA TYR A 240 11.65 8.41 -5.25
C TYR A 240 11.08 7.28 -4.38
N ASN A 241 10.90 6.08 -4.95
CA ASN A 241 10.52 4.91 -4.18
C ASN A 241 11.59 4.59 -3.13
N THR A 242 12.87 4.63 -3.49
CA THR A 242 13.99 4.45 -2.55
C THR A 242 13.91 5.45 -1.40
N ARG A 243 13.76 6.75 -1.69
CA ARG A 243 13.61 7.79 -0.67
C ARG A 243 12.39 7.58 0.22
N LEU A 244 11.28 7.09 -0.34
CA LEU A 244 10.08 6.76 0.44
C LEU A 244 10.37 5.65 1.43
N PHE A 245 10.92 4.50 0.98
CA PHE A 245 11.24 3.38 1.85
C PHE A 245 12.28 3.75 2.91
N GLU A 246 13.30 4.56 2.58
CA GLU A 246 14.26 5.07 3.55
C GLU A 246 13.59 5.93 4.64
N ALA A 247 12.70 6.85 4.24
CA ALA A 247 12.00 7.72 5.17
C ALA A 247 11.03 6.95 6.09
N VAL A 248 10.40 5.89 5.58
CA VAL A 248 9.42 5.08 6.34
C VAL A 248 10.09 4.15 7.35
N ARG A 249 11.40 3.86 7.26
CA ARG A 249 12.13 3.04 8.26
C ARG A 249 11.94 3.53 9.70
N ARG A 250 11.74 4.83 9.90
CA ARG A 250 11.48 5.41 11.23
C ARG A 250 10.18 4.93 11.88
N ALA A 251 9.26 4.34 11.11
CA ALA A 251 8.03 3.75 11.64
C ALA A 251 8.29 2.53 12.54
N GLY A 252 9.44 1.86 12.41
CA GLY A 252 9.84 0.74 13.27
C GLY A 252 9.02 -0.55 13.09
N VAL A 253 8.19 -0.62 12.06
CA VAL A 253 7.35 -1.78 11.73
C VAL A 253 7.72 -2.33 10.35
N PRO A 254 7.45 -3.61 10.03
CA PRO A 254 7.71 -4.18 8.71
C PRO A 254 6.99 -3.42 7.60
N VAL A 255 7.70 -3.18 6.49
CA VAL A 255 7.17 -2.49 5.31
C VAL A 255 7.18 -3.41 4.11
N VAL A 256 6.01 -3.65 3.52
CA VAL A 256 5.84 -4.43 2.30
C VAL A 256 5.98 -3.51 1.08
N ASN A 257 6.94 -3.83 0.22
CA ASN A 257 7.12 -3.19 -1.09
C ASN A 257 6.35 -4.00 -2.14
N PHE A 258 5.20 -3.51 -2.57
CA PHE A 258 4.40 -4.17 -3.60
C PHE A 258 4.33 -3.34 -4.88
N SER A 259 4.86 -3.90 -5.97
CA SER A 259 4.87 -3.28 -7.30
C SER A 259 4.24 -4.21 -8.34
N LEU A 260 3.20 -3.72 -9.02
CA LEU A 260 2.48 -4.47 -10.04
C LEU A 260 3.14 -4.34 -11.41
N GLY A 261 3.33 -5.47 -12.11
CA GLY A 261 3.81 -5.50 -13.50
C GLY A 261 5.31 -5.28 -13.67
N VAL A 262 6.10 -5.42 -12.62
CA VAL A 262 7.56 -5.19 -12.65
C VAL A 262 8.38 -6.46 -12.91
N SER A 263 7.76 -7.56 -13.33
CA SER A 263 8.42 -8.85 -13.53
C SER A 263 9.68 -8.77 -14.43
N ALA A 264 9.70 -7.85 -15.40
CA ALA A 264 10.84 -7.63 -16.29
C ALA A 264 12.05 -6.95 -15.63
N TYR A 265 11.84 -6.25 -14.50
CA TYR A 265 12.84 -5.50 -13.74
C TYR A 265 12.59 -5.55 -12.23
N LEU A 266 12.27 -6.77 -11.77
CA LEU A 266 11.94 -7.03 -10.37
C LEU A 266 13.08 -6.60 -9.43
N GLU A 267 14.32 -6.82 -9.82
CA GLU A 267 15.50 -6.50 -9.03
C GLU A 267 15.62 -4.98 -8.77
N GLU A 268 15.27 -4.15 -9.75
CA GLU A 268 15.25 -2.69 -9.60
C GLU A 268 14.14 -2.23 -8.64
N ALA A 269 12.98 -2.88 -8.69
CA ALA A 269 11.89 -2.58 -7.76
C ALA A 269 12.25 -3.02 -6.32
N VAL A 270 12.88 -4.18 -6.17
CA VAL A 270 13.39 -4.69 -4.88
C VAL A 270 14.47 -3.80 -4.30
N ALA A 271 15.35 -3.26 -5.14
CA ALA A 271 16.43 -2.36 -4.73
C ALA A 271 15.94 -1.05 -4.11
N CYS A 272 14.67 -0.66 -4.33
CA CYS A 272 14.07 0.51 -3.65
C CYS A 272 14.00 0.34 -2.13
N GLY A 273 13.89 -0.89 -1.62
CA GLY A 273 13.75 -1.18 -0.20
C GLY A 273 12.50 -1.98 0.14
N GLY A 274 12.12 -1.94 1.41
CA GLY A 274 11.07 -2.79 1.99
C GLY A 274 11.65 -4.03 2.69
N ASP A 275 10.98 -4.46 3.74
CA ASP A 275 11.37 -5.65 4.52
C ASP A 275 10.78 -6.92 3.89
N VAL A 276 9.61 -6.80 3.30
CA VAL A 276 8.88 -7.87 2.58
C VAL A 276 8.66 -7.44 1.14
N ILE A 277 8.90 -8.34 0.18
CA ILE A 277 8.67 -8.05 -1.23
C ILE A 277 7.36 -8.69 -1.68
N GLY A 278 6.40 -7.84 -2.03
CA GLY A 278 5.15 -8.26 -2.64
C GLY A 278 5.32 -8.49 -4.15
N VAL A 279 4.92 -9.66 -4.63
CA VAL A 279 4.96 -10.03 -6.04
C VAL A 279 3.56 -10.31 -6.56
N ASP A 280 3.32 -9.94 -7.81
CA ASP A 280 2.05 -10.16 -8.48
C ASP A 280 1.96 -11.58 -9.12
N TRP A 281 0.82 -11.87 -9.74
CA TRP A 281 0.54 -13.17 -10.37
C TRP A 281 1.30 -13.42 -11.69
N GLN A 282 2.01 -12.41 -12.24
CA GLN A 282 2.66 -12.50 -13.56
C GLN A 282 3.94 -13.34 -13.50
N LEU A 283 4.48 -13.55 -12.32
CA LEU A 283 5.67 -14.36 -12.10
C LEU A 283 5.39 -15.43 -11.04
N PRO A 284 5.71 -16.72 -11.32
CA PRO A 284 5.60 -17.75 -10.30
C PRO A 284 6.40 -17.38 -9.04
N LEU A 285 5.79 -17.56 -7.86
CA LEU A 285 6.38 -17.13 -6.58
C LEU A 285 7.78 -17.70 -6.35
N ALA A 286 8.00 -18.97 -6.67
CA ALA A 286 9.32 -19.60 -6.54
C ALA A 286 10.37 -18.93 -7.44
N THR A 287 9.99 -18.54 -8.67
CA THR A 287 10.88 -17.83 -9.59
C THR A 287 11.17 -16.41 -9.09
N ALA A 288 10.17 -15.71 -8.61
CA ALA A 288 10.35 -14.39 -8.03
C ALA A 288 11.29 -14.45 -6.83
N TRP A 289 11.07 -15.38 -5.91
CA TRP A 289 11.86 -15.54 -4.70
C TRP A 289 13.32 -15.90 -5.00
N ALA A 290 13.57 -16.77 -5.99
CA ALA A 290 14.92 -17.07 -6.45
C ALA A 290 15.66 -15.84 -7.01
N ARG A 291 14.95 -14.95 -7.73
CA ARG A 291 15.51 -13.69 -8.26
C ARG A 291 15.77 -12.64 -7.19
N ILE A 292 14.91 -12.55 -6.19
CA ILE A 292 15.03 -11.61 -5.06
C ILE A 292 16.17 -12.02 -4.12
N GLY A 293 16.45 -13.34 -4.03
CA GLY A 293 17.27 -13.95 -3.00
C GLY A 293 16.38 -14.49 -1.86
N HIS A 294 16.79 -15.59 -1.27
CA HIS A 294 16.00 -16.27 -0.21
C HIS A 294 16.20 -15.68 1.19
N ASP A 295 16.88 -14.56 1.29
CA ASP A 295 17.21 -13.83 2.51
C ASP A 295 16.11 -12.84 2.94
N ARG A 296 15.09 -12.64 2.09
CA ARG A 296 13.95 -11.75 2.36
C ARG A 296 12.63 -12.48 2.30
N PRO A 297 11.67 -12.14 3.19
CA PRO A 297 10.29 -12.60 3.06
C PRO A 297 9.66 -12.12 1.76
N VAL A 298 8.82 -12.96 1.19
CA VAL A 298 8.02 -12.62 0.01
C VAL A 298 6.55 -12.79 0.28
N GLN A 299 5.75 -11.87 -0.28
CA GLN A 299 4.29 -11.93 -0.25
C GLN A 299 3.81 -12.23 -1.66
N GLY A 300 3.20 -13.39 -1.86
CA GLY A 300 2.57 -13.74 -3.13
C GLY A 300 1.16 -13.17 -3.24
N LEU A 301 0.74 -12.79 -4.45
CA LEU A 301 -0.65 -12.51 -4.78
C LEU A 301 -1.23 -13.76 -5.44
N SER A 302 -2.22 -14.39 -4.80
CA SER A 302 -3.01 -15.41 -5.48
C SER A 302 -3.93 -14.73 -6.51
N HIS A 303 -4.13 -15.38 -7.66
CA HIS A 303 -5.23 -15.06 -8.54
C HIS A 303 -6.54 -15.32 -7.77
N ALA A 304 -7.32 -14.27 -7.57
CA ALA A 304 -8.71 -14.40 -7.14
C ALA A 304 -9.60 -14.53 -8.35
#